data_0dbde887884d5768498685bfbd43c742
#
_entry.id   0dbde887884d5768498685bfbd43c742
#
_cell.length_a   1.000
_cell.length_b   1.000
_cell.length_c   1.000
_cell.angle_alpha   90.00
_cell.angle_beta   90.00
_cell.angle_gamma   90.00
#
_symmetry.space_group_name_H-M   'P 1'
#
loop_
_entity.id
_entity.type
_entity.pdbx_description
1 polymer ?
#
loop_
_entity_poly.entity_id
_entity_poly.type
_entity_poly.pdbx_seq_one_letter_code
_entity_poly.pdbx_strand_id
1 'polypeptide(L)'
;TLENILRADDRVVSVTSFTGCASPRFHTAYAPQIAGPNYAQFIVNTKGNKETVELLDEYAAKYTDAFPEALIRFKQLSYSQSVYPIELRLSGSNLDSLKCTADKYLSLLRSMPETELAQTNFSNPQTTARIVLKEDEAARLGITNATVEATLAMRYGSGVQVANVWEGDYNIPIVLKSNKA
;
A
#
# COMPACT_ATOMS: atom_id res chain seq x y z
N THR A 1 10.73 -5.46 13.93
CA THR A 1 9.64 -4.92 13.11
C THR A 1 8.53 -4.36 13.99
N LEU A 2 7.71 -3.45 13.47
CA LEU A 2 6.59 -2.86 14.20
C LEU A 2 5.61 -3.93 14.74
N GLU A 3 5.38 -4.98 13.97
CA GLU A 3 4.53 -6.11 14.41
C GLU A 3 5.04 -6.76 15.70
N ASN A 4 6.35 -6.99 15.80
CA ASN A 4 6.94 -7.60 17.01
C ASN A 4 6.80 -6.68 18.24
N ILE A 5 6.87 -5.37 18.03
CA ILE A 5 6.66 -4.38 19.09
C ILE A 5 5.20 -4.44 19.56
N LEU A 6 4.24 -4.44 18.63
CA LEU A 6 2.82 -4.56 18.93
C LEU A 6 2.48 -5.87 19.65
N ARG A 7 3.06 -7.00 19.22
CA ARG A 7 2.84 -8.31 19.86
C ARG A 7 3.44 -8.43 21.26
N ALA A 8 4.47 -7.64 21.57
CA ALA A 8 5.11 -7.63 22.86
C ALA A 8 4.42 -6.72 23.89
N ASP A 9 3.44 -5.93 23.48
CA ASP A 9 2.72 -5.02 24.37
C ASP A 9 1.59 -5.77 25.11
N ASP A 10 1.61 -5.71 26.43
CA ASP A 10 0.65 -6.41 27.31
C ASP A 10 -0.82 -5.95 27.10
N ARG A 11 -1.03 -4.78 26.53
CA ARG A 11 -2.36 -4.24 26.20
C ARG A 11 -2.95 -4.89 24.94
N VAL A 12 -2.11 -5.53 24.13
CA VAL A 12 -2.50 -6.14 22.86
C VAL A 12 -2.85 -7.61 23.05
N VAL A 13 -4.02 -8.01 22.54
CA VAL A 13 -4.51 -9.38 22.56
C VAL A 13 -4.05 -10.13 21.32
N SER A 14 -4.18 -9.50 20.15
CA SER A 14 -3.76 -10.10 18.89
C SER A 14 -3.40 -9.06 17.84
N VAL A 15 -2.50 -9.42 16.94
CA VAL A 15 -2.12 -8.64 15.76
C VAL A 15 -2.27 -9.52 14.52
N THR A 16 -3.02 -9.04 13.54
CA THR A 16 -3.13 -9.65 12.22
C THR A 16 -2.52 -8.72 11.18
N SER A 17 -1.55 -9.22 10.44
CA SER A 17 -0.77 -8.46 9.45
C SER A 17 -1.21 -8.80 8.03
N PHE A 18 -1.42 -7.79 7.21
CA PHE A 18 -1.67 -7.89 5.78
C PHE A 18 -0.58 -7.12 5.05
N THR A 19 0.13 -7.77 4.15
CA THR A 19 1.19 -7.16 3.33
C THR A 19 0.81 -7.22 1.86
N GLY A 20 0.92 -6.10 1.17
CA GLY A 20 0.52 -5.97 -0.23
C GLY A 20 -0.99 -5.86 -0.45
N CYS A 21 -1.79 -5.96 0.59
CA CYS A 21 -3.25 -5.86 0.53
C CYS A 21 -3.82 -5.32 1.84
N ALA A 22 -5.05 -4.86 1.79
CA ALA A 22 -5.83 -4.57 2.99
C ALA A 22 -6.55 -5.84 3.48
N SER A 23 -7.01 -5.83 4.73
CA SER A 23 -7.87 -6.90 5.22
C SER A 23 -9.19 -6.95 4.43
N PRO A 24 -9.81 -8.11 4.30
CA PRO A 24 -11.19 -8.20 3.84
C PRO A 24 -12.11 -7.33 4.69
N ARG A 25 -13.23 -6.88 4.10
CA ARG A 25 -14.21 -6.08 4.84
C ARG A 25 -14.84 -6.92 5.95
N PHE A 26 -14.60 -6.54 7.19
CA PHE A 26 -15.12 -7.23 8.38
C PHE A 26 -16.13 -6.38 9.17
N HIS A 27 -16.26 -5.08 8.84
CA HIS A 27 -17.16 -4.16 9.51
C HIS A 27 -17.74 -3.13 8.53
N THR A 28 -18.95 -2.63 8.78
CA THR A 28 -19.64 -1.66 7.91
C THR A 28 -18.93 -0.33 7.82
N ALA A 29 -18.29 0.11 8.91
CA ALA A 29 -17.50 1.35 8.95
C ALA A 29 -16.08 1.23 8.35
N TYR A 30 -15.68 0.03 7.92
CA TYR A 30 -14.37 -0.22 7.36
C TYR A 30 -14.44 -0.36 5.84
N ALA A 31 -13.68 0.47 5.12
CA ALA A 31 -13.47 0.35 3.69
C ALA A 31 -12.03 -0.12 3.42
N PRO A 32 -11.84 -1.32 2.81
CA PRO A 32 -10.52 -1.79 2.43
C PRO A 32 -9.85 -0.83 1.46
N GLN A 33 -8.55 -0.61 1.64
CA GLN A 33 -7.73 0.13 0.69
C GLN A 33 -7.38 -0.73 -0.52
N ILE A 34 -7.02 -0.08 -1.62
CA ILE A 34 -6.58 -0.77 -2.84
C ILE A 34 -5.27 -1.50 -2.54
N ALA A 35 -5.18 -2.76 -2.96
CA ALA A 35 -3.97 -3.56 -2.85
C ALA A 35 -2.81 -2.93 -3.63
N GLY A 36 -1.60 -3.03 -3.07
CA GLY A 36 -0.39 -2.52 -3.71
C GLY A 36 0.88 -3.03 -3.01
N PRO A 37 1.98 -3.18 -3.75
CA PRO A 37 3.23 -3.72 -3.20
C PRO A 37 3.83 -2.85 -2.10
N ASN A 38 3.44 -1.59 -2.03
CA ASN A 38 3.87 -0.59 -1.05
C ASN A 38 2.84 -0.36 0.06
N TYR A 39 1.89 -1.28 0.25
CA TYR A 39 0.86 -1.17 1.28
C TYR A 39 0.96 -2.32 2.29
N ALA A 40 0.82 -1.99 3.56
CA ALA A 40 0.65 -2.96 4.63
C ALA A 40 -0.38 -2.46 5.65
N GLN A 41 -1.08 -3.38 6.28
CA GLN A 41 -2.07 -3.08 7.30
C GLN A 41 -1.93 -4.05 8.48
N PHE A 42 -2.02 -3.50 9.67
CA PHE A 42 -2.16 -4.28 10.90
C PHE A 42 -3.56 -4.06 11.50
N ILE A 43 -4.22 -5.14 11.86
CA ILE A 43 -5.40 -5.10 12.71
C ILE A 43 -4.96 -5.54 14.09
N VAL A 44 -5.07 -4.63 15.04
CA VAL A 44 -4.64 -4.81 16.42
C VAL A 44 -5.86 -4.87 17.31
N ASN A 45 -6.06 -5.98 18.01
CA ASN A 45 -7.07 -6.13 19.03
C ASN A 45 -6.44 -5.90 20.39
N THR A 46 -7.00 -4.98 21.15
CA THR A 46 -6.57 -4.62 22.50
C THR A 46 -7.53 -5.22 23.54
N LYS A 47 -7.11 -5.21 24.81
CA LYS A 47 -7.92 -5.72 25.92
C LYS A 47 -9.21 -4.92 26.16
N GLY A 48 -9.20 -3.61 25.78
CA GLY A 48 -10.37 -2.75 25.93
C GLY A 48 -10.19 -1.40 25.25
N ASN A 49 -11.24 -0.58 25.30
CA ASN A 49 -11.24 0.73 24.65
C ASN A 49 -10.24 1.70 25.28
N LYS A 50 -10.04 1.62 26.60
CA LYS A 50 -9.07 2.46 27.31
C LYS A 50 -7.64 2.17 26.84
N GLU A 51 -7.28 0.89 26.77
CA GLU A 51 -5.99 0.42 26.29
C GLU A 51 -5.78 0.78 24.81
N THR A 52 -6.86 0.82 24.01
CA THR A 52 -6.79 1.28 22.61
C THR A 52 -6.38 2.75 22.54
N VAL A 53 -7.02 3.62 23.32
CA VAL A 53 -6.74 5.06 23.29
C VAL A 53 -5.31 5.33 23.79
N GLU A 54 -4.93 4.74 24.92
CA GLU A 54 -3.57 4.88 25.48
C GLU A 54 -2.49 4.42 24.50
N LEU A 55 -2.73 3.28 23.82
CA LEU A 55 -1.81 2.74 22.83
C LEU A 55 -1.72 3.64 21.59
N LEU A 56 -2.84 4.20 21.14
CA LEU A 56 -2.85 5.14 20.02
C LEU A 56 -2.04 6.40 20.30
N ASP A 57 -2.27 7.02 21.46
CA ASP A 57 -1.57 8.26 21.86
C ASP A 57 -0.06 8.03 21.99
N GLU A 58 0.34 6.93 22.63
CA GLU A 58 1.74 6.58 22.81
C GLU A 58 2.41 6.21 21.48
N TYR A 59 1.78 5.34 20.69
CA TYR A 59 2.40 4.79 19.49
C TYR A 59 2.38 5.78 18.32
N ALA A 60 1.36 6.63 18.22
CA ALA A 60 1.36 7.69 17.24
C ALA A 60 2.54 8.64 17.45
N ALA A 61 2.76 9.10 18.69
CA ALA A 61 3.88 9.97 19.03
C ALA A 61 5.26 9.32 18.80
N LYS A 62 5.37 8.00 19.04
CA LYS A 62 6.66 7.31 19.04
C LYS A 62 7.04 6.72 17.68
N TYR A 63 6.07 6.24 16.91
CA TYR A 63 6.35 5.41 15.74
C TYR A 63 5.91 6.00 14.40
N THR A 64 5.20 7.12 14.37
CA THR A 64 4.79 7.78 13.11
C THR A 64 6.00 8.12 12.25
N ASP A 65 7.06 8.66 12.85
CA ASP A 65 8.28 9.08 12.16
C ASP A 65 9.48 8.13 12.38
N ALA A 66 9.26 7.00 13.07
CA ALA A 66 10.34 6.06 13.39
C ALA A 66 10.89 5.30 12.18
N PHE A 67 10.15 5.29 11.08
CA PHE A 67 10.52 4.58 9.85
C PHE A 67 10.49 5.54 8.66
N PRO A 68 11.64 6.11 8.26
CA PRO A 68 11.71 7.14 7.20
C PRO A 68 11.16 6.68 5.83
N GLU A 69 11.17 5.36 5.60
CA GLU A 69 10.71 4.76 4.33
C GLU A 69 9.21 4.42 4.32
N ALA A 70 8.51 4.62 5.44
CA ALA A 70 7.11 4.23 5.59
C ALA A 70 6.28 5.32 6.27
N LEU A 71 5.15 5.65 5.67
CA LEU A 71 4.12 6.46 6.32
C LEU A 71 3.29 5.55 7.22
N ILE A 72 3.49 5.66 8.53
CA ILE A 72 2.74 4.88 9.50
C ILE A 72 1.61 5.72 10.08
N ARG A 73 0.41 5.17 10.05
CA ARG A 73 -0.78 5.79 10.60
C ARG A 73 -1.46 4.85 11.58
N PHE A 74 -1.65 5.33 12.78
CA PHE A 74 -2.46 4.68 13.79
C PHE A 74 -3.88 5.24 13.75
N LYS A 75 -4.88 4.38 13.78
CA LYS A 75 -6.29 4.78 13.73
C LYS A 75 -7.15 3.80 14.50
N GLN A 76 -8.03 4.31 15.34
CA GLN A 76 -9.12 3.50 15.89
C GLN A 76 -10.21 3.31 14.82
N LEU A 77 -10.84 2.15 14.82
CA LEU A 77 -12.01 1.90 13.98
C LEU A 77 -13.16 2.81 14.42
N SER A 78 -13.66 3.63 13.53
CA SER A 78 -14.75 4.57 13.80
C SER A 78 -15.81 4.49 12.70
N TYR A 79 -17.04 4.90 13.04
CA TYR A 79 -18.14 4.98 12.06
C TYR A 79 -18.00 6.13 11.06
N SER A 80 -17.01 7.00 11.21
CA SER A 80 -16.70 8.03 10.23
C SER A 80 -16.17 7.40 8.95
N GLN A 81 -16.84 7.66 7.83
CA GLN A 81 -16.43 7.16 6.51
C GLN A 81 -15.24 7.95 5.94
N SER A 82 -14.91 9.11 6.53
CA SER A 82 -13.77 9.89 6.07
C SER A 82 -12.46 9.19 6.42
N VAL A 83 -11.65 8.95 5.40
CA VAL A 83 -10.29 8.42 5.57
C VAL A 83 -9.41 9.48 6.25
N TYR A 84 -9.62 10.74 5.91
CA TYR A 84 -8.91 11.89 6.48
C TYR A 84 -9.91 12.87 7.09
N PRO A 85 -9.67 13.41 8.29
CA PRO A 85 -10.56 14.38 8.92
C PRO A 85 -10.61 15.71 8.16
N ILE A 86 -9.52 16.08 7.49
CA ILE A 86 -9.39 17.32 6.71
C ILE A 86 -8.93 16.95 5.30
N GLU A 87 -9.64 17.42 4.30
CA GLU A 87 -9.30 17.25 2.89
C GLU A 87 -9.32 18.60 2.17
N LEU A 88 -8.19 18.96 1.58
CA LEU A 88 -8.09 20.07 0.66
C LEU A 88 -8.12 19.56 -0.78
N ARG A 89 -9.15 19.94 -1.54
CA ARG A 89 -9.31 19.50 -2.93
C ARG A 89 -8.88 20.62 -3.88
N LEU A 90 -7.92 20.29 -4.74
CA LEU A 90 -7.45 21.17 -5.80
C LEU A 90 -7.99 20.66 -7.14
N SER A 91 -8.52 21.56 -7.97
CA SER A 91 -8.99 21.22 -9.32
C SER A 91 -8.44 22.20 -10.34
N GLY A 92 -8.17 21.70 -11.55
CA GLY A 92 -7.64 22.50 -12.64
C GLY A 92 -7.34 21.65 -13.86
N SER A 93 -7.13 22.30 -15.01
CA SER A 93 -6.87 21.63 -16.29
C SER A 93 -5.39 21.31 -16.53
N ASN A 94 -4.47 21.95 -15.81
CA ASN A 94 -3.03 21.76 -15.98
C ASN A 94 -2.46 20.99 -14.81
N LEU A 95 -1.94 19.79 -15.08
CA LEU A 95 -1.43 18.86 -14.07
C LEU A 95 -0.18 19.38 -13.35
N ASP A 96 0.74 20.03 -14.08
CA ASP A 96 1.98 20.52 -13.49
C ASP A 96 1.72 21.69 -12.55
N SER A 97 0.80 22.59 -12.92
CA SER A 97 0.33 23.66 -12.06
C SER A 97 -0.36 23.13 -10.80
N LEU A 98 -1.19 22.08 -10.94
CA LEU A 98 -1.83 21.43 -9.80
C LEU A 98 -0.80 20.83 -8.85
N LYS A 99 0.20 20.09 -9.36
CA LYS A 99 1.29 19.53 -8.56
C LYS A 99 2.06 20.61 -7.80
N CYS A 100 2.50 21.66 -8.52
CA CYS A 100 3.23 22.76 -7.91
C CYS A 100 2.42 23.45 -6.81
N THR A 101 1.12 23.60 -7.02
CA THR A 101 0.22 24.18 -6.03
C THR A 101 0.01 23.24 -4.84
N ALA A 102 -0.17 21.95 -5.08
CA ALA A 102 -0.30 20.94 -4.04
C ALA A 102 0.95 20.88 -3.15
N ASP A 103 2.15 20.94 -3.74
CA ASP A 103 3.42 20.94 -3.02
C ASP A 103 3.58 22.17 -2.12
N LYS A 104 3.12 23.34 -2.57
CA LYS A 104 3.11 24.56 -1.75
C LYS A 104 2.19 24.42 -0.54
N TYR A 105 0.97 23.92 -0.75
CA TYR A 105 0.03 23.69 0.36
C TYR A 105 0.53 22.59 1.30
N LEU A 106 1.12 21.52 0.75
CA LEU A 106 1.71 20.46 1.55
C LEU A 106 2.83 20.98 2.46
N SER A 107 3.71 21.81 1.91
CA SER A 107 4.79 22.45 2.67
C SER A 107 4.26 23.37 3.77
N LEU A 108 3.20 24.13 3.47
CA LEU A 108 2.54 25.00 4.44
C LEU A 108 1.91 24.17 5.55
N LEU A 109 1.14 23.12 5.22
CA LEU A 109 0.50 22.25 6.21
C LEU A 109 1.55 21.56 7.11
N ARG A 110 2.65 21.08 6.54
CA ARG A 110 3.74 20.46 7.32
C ARG A 110 4.47 21.43 8.26
N SER A 111 4.40 22.74 8.00
CA SER A 111 4.98 23.75 8.88
C SER A 111 4.06 24.11 10.06
N MET A 112 2.80 23.67 10.05
CA MET A 112 1.83 23.95 11.10
C MET A 112 1.92 22.87 12.18
N PRO A 113 2.16 23.22 13.45
CA PRO A 113 2.33 22.23 14.53
C PRO A 113 1.05 21.45 14.84
N GLU A 114 -0.11 21.97 14.43
CA GLU A 114 -1.41 21.30 14.63
C GLU A 114 -1.73 20.28 13.54
N THR A 115 -0.86 20.17 12.50
CA THR A 115 -1.11 19.30 11.36
C THR A 115 -0.16 18.12 11.37
N GLU A 116 -0.70 16.92 11.49
CA GLU A 116 0.05 15.67 11.40
C GLU A 116 -0.26 14.93 10.10
N LEU A 117 0.73 14.20 9.59
CA LEU A 117 0.60 13.31 8.44
C LEU A 117 0.02 13.98 7.18
N ALA A 118 0.34 15.27 6.96
CA ALA A 118 -0.08 15.96 5.74
C ALA A 118 0.51 15.27 4.50
N GLN A 119 -0.35 14.82 3.59
CA GLN A 119 0.04 14.12 2.37
C GLN A 119 -0.85 14.48 1.20
N THR A 120 -0.37 14.25 -0.01
CA THR A 120 -1.16 14.34 -1.23
C THR A 120 -1.57 12.95 -1.69
N ASN A 121 -2.77 12.81 -2.27
CA ASN A 121 -3.19 11.58 -2.95
C ASN A 121 -2.49 11.40 -4.30
N PHE A 122 -1.83 12.45 -4.80
CA PHE A 122 -0.92 12.38 -5.93
C PHE A 122 0.46 11.93 -5.43
N SER A 123 0.52 10.69 -4.95
CA SER A 123 1.72 10.10 -4.37
C SER A 123 2.88 10.02 -5.37
N ASN A 124 4.08 9.81 -4.86
CA ASN A 124 5.29 9.68 -5.67
C ASN A 124 5.10 8.64 -6.77
N PRO A 125 5.47 8.96 -8.02
CA PRO A 125 5.36 8.02 -9.11
C PRO A 125 6.20 6.77 -8.80
N GLN A 126 5.64 5.61 -9.06
CA GLN A 126 6.42 4.37 -8.99
C GLN A 126 7.47 4.40 -10.10
N THR A 127 8.68 4.00 -9.78
CA THR A 127 9.73 3.83 -10.77
C THR A 127 9.32 2.73 -11.74
N THR A 128 9.16 3.06 -13.01
CA THR A 128 8.80 2.12 -14.06
C THR A 128 9.90 2.06 -15.11
N ALA A 129 10.15 0.89 -15.63
CA ALA A 129 11.01 0.70 -16.80
C ALA A 129 10.13 0.51 -18.04
N ARG A 130 10.26 1.40 -19.02
CA ARG A 130 9.60 1.24 -20.32
C ARG A 130 10.52 0.45 -21.24
N ILE A 131 10.05 -0.70 -21.68
CA ILE A 131 10.79 -1.54 -22.62
C ILE A 131 10.29 -1.23 -24.02
N VAL A 132 11.21 -0.90 -24.93
CA VAL A 132 10.93 -0.63 -26.33
C VAL A 132 11.65 -1.71 -27.14
N LEU A 133 10.88 -2.53 -27.85
CA LEU A 133 11.43 -3.55 -28.75
C LEU A 133 11.97 -2.92 -30.02
N LYS A 134 13.11 -3.46 -30.48
CA LYS A 134 13.60 -3.22 -31.83
C LYS A 134 12.87 -4.15 -32.77
N GLU A 135 11.79 -3.66 -33.40
CA GLU A 135 10.82 -4.48 -34.12
C GLU A 135 11.46 -5.30 -35.25
N ASP A 136 12.39 -4.73 -36.02
CA ASP A 136 13.07 -5.44 -37.11
C ASP A 136 13.92 -6.61 -36.62
N GLU A 137 14.65 -6.44 -35.53
CA GLU A 137 15.48 -7.49 -34.94
C GLU A 137 14.61 -8.56 -34.27
N ALA A 138 13.56 -8.16 -33.58
CA ALA A 138 12.60 -9.05 -32.93
C ALA A 138 11.91 -9.93 -33.97
N ALA A 139 11.43 -9.35 -35.06
CA ALA A 139 10.82 -10.07 -36.16
C ALA A 139 11.76 -11.10 -36.80
N ARG A 140 13.03 -10.71 -37.03
CA ARG A 140 14.08 -11.62 -37.56
C ARG A 140 14.35 -12.80 -36.66
N LEU A 141 14.25 -12.62 -35.33
CA LEU A 141 14.48 -13.65 -34.31
C LEU A 141 13.20 -14.41 -33.93
N GLY A 142 12.05 -14.08 -34.50
CA GLY A 142 10.76 -14.67 -34.15
C GLY A 142 10.26 -14.31 -32.74
N ILE A 143 10.76 -13.21 -32.19
CA ILE A 143 10.38 -12.73 -30.85
C ILE A 143 9.16 -11.82 -30.98
N THR A 144 8.09 -12.16 -30.28
CA THR A 144 6.85 -11.37 -30.24
C THR A 144 6.76 -10.55 -28.95
N ASN A 145 5.93 -9.51 -28.95
CA ASN A 145 5.63 -8.74 -27.73
C ASN A 145 5.11 -9.66 -26.61
N ALA A 146 4.25 -10.61 -26.93
CA ALA A 146 3.71 -11.56 -25.96
C ALA A 146 4.80 -12.42 -25.31
N THR A 147 5.81 -12.85 -26.07
CA THR A 147 6.95 -13.61 -25.53
C THR A 147 7.77 -12.77 -24.55
N VAL A 148 7.99 -11.49 -24.89
CA VAL A 148 8.72 -10.56 -24.02
C VAL A 148 7.93 -10.27 -22.75
N GLU A 149 6.64 -9.99 -22.86
CA GLU A 149 5.75 -9.75 -21.71
C GLU A 149 5.73 -10.94 -20.76
N ALA A 150 5.54 -12.17 -21.29
CA ALA A 150 5.55 -13.39 -20.48
C ALA A 150 6.90 -13.60 -19.79
N THR A 151 8.01 -13.37 -20.48
CA THR A 151 9.35 -13.52 -19.91
C THR A 151 9.60 -12.51 -18.77
N LEU A 152 9.17 -11.27 -18.97
CA LEU A 152 9.30 -10.22 -17.96
C LEU A 152 8.39 -10.49 -16.75
N ALA A 153 7.16 -10.94 -16.99
CA ALA A 153 6.23 -11.31 -15.93
C ALA A 153 6.76 -12.49 -15.09
N MET A 154 7.39 -13.49 -15.73
CA MET A 154 8.01 -14.61 -15.05
C MET A 154 9.24 -14.20 -14.23
N ARG A 155 10.03 -13.25 -14.72
CA ARG A 155 11.31 -12.88 -14.12
C ARG A 155 11.20 -11.79 -13.05
N TYR A 156 10.40 -10.76 -13.31
CA TYR A 156 10.33 -9.55 -12.48
C TYR A 156 8.94 -9.30 -11.90
N GLY A 157 7.92 -9.99 -12.40
CA GLY A 157 6.55 -9.83 -11.97
C GLY A 157 6.06 -10.93 -11.02
N SER A 158 4.74 -11.08 -10.96
CA SER A 158 4.05 -12.10 -10.17
C SER A 158 4.16 -13.51 -10.77
N GLY A 159 4.74 -13.66 -11.95
CA GLY A 159 4.80 -14.91 -12.69
C GLY A 159 3.70 -14.99 -13.77
N VAL A 160 3.69 -16.11 -14.48
CA VAL A 160 2.66 -16.43 -15.50
C VAL A 160 1.88 -17.65 -15.04
N GLN A 161 0.57 -17.52 -14.95
CA GLN A 161 -0.30 -18.64 -14.64
C GLN A 161 -0.35 -19.58 -15.83
N VAL A 162 0.06 -20.84 -15.59
CA VAL A 162 0.16 -21.87 -16.64
C VAL A 162 -0.96 -22.92 -16.57
N ALA A 163 -1.53 -23.11 -15.38
CA ALA A 163 -2.62 -24.08 -15.16
C ALA A 163 -3.39 -23.75 -13.87
N ASN A 164 -4.49 -24.47 -13.67
CA ASN A 164 -5.26 -24.49 -12.42
C ASN A 164 -5.41 -25.95 -11.94
N VAL A 165 -5.37 -26.12 -10.64
CA VAL A 165 -5.76 -27.38 -9.97
C VAL A 165 -6.96 -27.09 -9.10
N TRP A 166 -7.97 -27.94 -9.21
CA TRP A 166 -9.14 -27.88 -8.35
C TRP A 166 -9.01 -28.88 -7.20
N GLU A 167 -9.12 -28.40 -5.99
CA GLU A 167 -9.18 -29.21 -4.77
C GLU A 167 -10.51 -28.93 -4.07
N GLY A 168 -11.50 -29.79 -4.28
CA GLY A 168 -12.88 -29.50 -3.90
C GLY A 168 -13.40 -28.24 -4.60
N ASP A 169 -13.85 -27.25 -3.83
CA ASP A 169 -14.36 -25.97 -4.33
C ASP A 169 -13.26 -24.90 -4.51
N TYR A 170 -12.00 -25.25 -4.24
CA TYR A 170 -10.89 -24.32 -4.33
C TYR A 170 -10.16 -24.42 -5.67
N ASN A 171 -10.05 -23.27 -6.34
CA ASN A 171 -9.24 -23.12 -7.55
C ASN A 171 -7.82 -22.67 -7.16
N ILE A 172 -6.84 -23.52 -7.32
CA ILE A 172 -5.45 -23.27 -6.99
C ILE A 172 -4.68 -22.99 -8.30
N PRO A 173 -4.25 -21.73 -8.54
CA PRO A 173 -3.48 -21.39 -9.73
C PRO A 173 -2.05 -21.91 -9.63
N ILE A 174 -1.57 -22.57 -10.70
CA ILE A 174 -0.16 -22.91 -10.86
C ILE A 174 0.53 -21.75 -11.58
N VAL A 175 1.47 -21.11 -10.90
CA VAL A 175 2.19 -19.95 -11.43
C VAL A 175 3.65 -20.32 -11.68
N LEU A 176 4.10 -20.12 -12.92
CA LEU A 176 5.51 -20.25 -13.29
C LEU A 176 6.25 -18.95 -13.03
N LYS A 177 7.30 -19.01 -12.23
CA LYS A 177 8.13 -17.87 -11.86
C LYS A 177 9.61 -18.24 -11.87
N SER A 178 10.46 -17.35 -12.36
CA SER A 178 11.92 -17.51 -12.26
C SER A 178 12.39 -17.20 -10.83
N ASN A 179 13.25 -18.03 -10.29
CA ASN A 179 13.90 -17.81 -8.99
C ASN A 179 15.20 -17.00 -9.10
N LYS A 180 15.60 -16.62 -10.31
CA LYS A 180 16.76 -15.74 -10.56
C LYS A 180 16.24 -14.36 -10.93
N ALA A 181 16.28 -13.44 -10.00
CA ALA A 181 16.14 -12.02 -10.26
C ALA A 181 17.48 -11.43 -10.72
#